data_96ba300899bd5db33f88e99e4c0c538f
#
_entry.id   96ba300899bd5db33f88e99e4c0c538f
#
_cell.length_a   1.000
_cell.length_b   1.000
_cell.length_c   1.000
_cell.angle_alpha   90.00
_cell.angle_beta   90.00
_cell.angle_gamma   90.00
#
_symmetry.space_group_name_H-M   'P 1'
#
loop_
_entity.id
_entity.type
_entity.pdbx_description
1 polymer ?
#
loop_
_entity_poly.entity_id
_entity_poly.type
_entity_poly.pdbx_seq_one_letter_code
_entity_poly.pdbx_strand_id
1 'polypeptide(L)'
;GGQEKGIRAGTENIFGILGFGEAALIMSEMPKQNYKQVKYLRDYLIYKIKKIRPETIFFGENSNRVSNTLLMALPNIPGDLALMKLDLASFSVSSGSACSSGKISKSHVVSAMGYEDLASNSIRLSFPPNDTILESEGLITTEELDNLAECWLDLK
;
A
#
# COMPACT_ATOMS: atom_id res chain seq x y z
N GLY A 1 9.75 -35.69 8.89
CA GLY A 1 10.93 -35.39 9.67
C GLY A 1 10.62 -34.66 10.95
N GLY A 2 11.54 -34.71 11.89
CA GLY A 2 11.39 -34.06 13.20
C GLY A 2 11.83 -32.59 13.25
N GLN A 3 12.07 -31.98 12.07
CA GLN A 3 12.49 -30.58 11.98
C GLN A 3 11.42 -29.67 12.58
N GLU A 4 11.85 -28.52 13.13
CA GLU A 4 10.99 -27.52 13.75
C GLU A 4 10.02 -28.15 14.79
N LYS A 5 10.51 -29.09 15.59
CA LYS A 5 9.70 -29.83 16.60
C LYS A 5 8.46 -30.52 16.00
N GLY A 6 8.55 -30.95 14.72
CA GLY A 6 7.47 -31.60 13.97
C GLY A 6 6.43 -30.66 13.37
N ILE A 7 6.57 -29.33 13.51
CA ILE A 7 5.62 -28.35 12.95
C ILE A 7 5.82 -28.20 11.44
N ARG A 8 7.07 -28.30 10.97
CA ARG A 8 7.41 -28.22 9.56
C ARG A 8 8.47 -29.25 9.21
N ALA A 9 8.17 -30.15 8.28
CA ALA A 9 9.09 -31.14 7.77
C ALA A 9 9.93 -30.63 6.60
N GLY A 10 11.04 -31.27 6.31
CA GLY A 10 11.94 -30.99 5.20
C GLY A 10 13.11 -30.07 5.58
N THR A 11 14.07 -29.98 4.65
CA THR A 11 15.27 -29.12 4.81
C THR A 11 14.89 -27.67 4.95
N GLU A 12 15.52 -26.95 5.86
CA GLU A 12 15.29 -25.53 6.06
C GLU A 12 15.73 -24.73 4.82
N ASN A 13 14.97 -23.70 4.50
CA ASN A 13 15.32 -22.75 3.44
C ASN A 13 16.37 -21.75 3.97
N ILE A 14 17.63 -22.21 4.04
CA ILE A 14 18.72 -21.43 4.62
C ILE A 14 18.90 -20.09 3.91
N PHE A 15 18.82 -20.07 2.57
CA PHE A 15 18.96 -18.82 1.81
C PHE A 15 17.84 -17.81 2.13
N GLY A 16 16.61 -18.31 2.25
CA GLY A 16 15.48 -17.45 2.65
C GLY A 16 15.61 -16.94 4.08
N ILE A 17 16.11 -17.77 5.00
CA ILE A 17 16.33 -17.39 6.41
C ILE A 17 17.43 -16.33 6.50
N LEU A 18 18.56 -16.53 5.81
CA LEU A 18 19.67 -15.56 5.79
C LEU A 18 19.24 -14.22 5.15
N GLY A 19 18.55 -14.27 4.01
CA GLY A 19 18.05 -13.05 3.35
C GLY A 19 17.03 -12.29 4.18
N PHE A 20 16.13 -13.01 4.88
CA PHE A 20 15.19 -12.38 5.81
C PHE A 20 15.91 -11.77 7.03
N GLY A 21 16.94 -12.46 7.55
CA GLY A 21 17.75 -11.97 8.66
C GLY A 21 18.49 -10.68 8.30
N GLU A 22 19.10 -10.65 7.12
CA GLU A 22 19.77 -9.43 6.61
C GLU A 22 18.80 -8.29 6.40
N ALA A 23 17.66 -8.54 5.77
CA ALA A 23 16.63 -7.53 5.60
C ALA A 23 16.12 -6.97 6.94
N ALA A 24 15.94 -7.84 7.95
CA ALA A 24 15.53 -7.41 9.28
C ALA A 24 16.61 -6.54 9.97
N LEU A 25 17.89 -6.87 9.78
CA LEU A 25 19.01 -6.08 10.30
C LEU A 25 19.01 -4.68 9.67
N ILE A 26 18.97 -4.58 8.35
CA ILE A 26 18.90 -3.32 7.61
C ILE A 26 17.71 -2.48 8.11
N MET A 27 16.53 -3.08 8.22
CA MET A 27 15.35 -2.37 8.71
C MET A 27 15.46 -1.90 10.17
N SER A 28 16.19 -2.64 11.02
CA SER A 28 16.41 -2.24 12.42
C SER A 28 17.33 -1.02 12.56
N GLU A 29 18.23 -0.85 11.61
CA GLU A 29 19.19 0.26 11.54
C GLU A 29 18.63 1.48 10.81
N MET A 30 17.47 1.34 10.13
CA MET A 30 16.87 2.42 9.37
C MET A 30 16.54 3.62 10.25
N PRO A 31 16.95 4.85 9.88
CA PRO A 31 16.65 6.05 10.66
C PRO A 31 15.15 6.26 10.87
N LYS A 32 14.75 6.55 12.10
CA LYS A 32 13.33 6.87 12.42
C LYS A 32 12.79 8.06 11.62
N GLN A 33 13.67 8.90 11.10
CA GLN A 33 13.34 10.01 10.22
C GLN A 33 12.64 9.56 8.94
N ASN A 34 13.05 8.42 8.36
CA ASN A 34 12.47 7.88 7.14
C ASN A 34 10.98 7.53 7.33
N TYR A 35 10.63 6.94 8.49
CA TYR A 35 9.24 6.65 8.82
C TYR A 35 8.39 7.93 8.98
N LYS A 36 8.96 9.01 9.52
CA LYS A 36 8.27 10.29 9.66
C LYS A 36 8.01 10.93 8.32
N GLN A 37 8.96 10.84 7.40
CA GLN A 37 8.83 11.40 6.06
C GLN A 37 7.77 10.64 5.25
N VAL A 38 7.81 9.31 5.26
CA VAL A 38 6.79 8.47 4.62
C VAL A 38 5.40 8.76 5.20
N LYS A 39 5.30 8.91 6.53
CA LYS A 39 4.06 9.31 7.18
C LYS A 39 3.57 10.67 6.69
N TYR A 40 4.47 11.65 6.57
CA TYR A 40 4.14 12.98 6.07
C TYR A 40 3.57 12.92 4.63
N LEU A 41 4.21 12.20 3.73
CA LEU A 41 3.75 12.04 2.34
C LEU A 41 2.37 11.39 2.27
N ARG A 42 2.15 10.32 3.03
CA ARG A 42 0.83 9.67 3.13
C ARG A 42 -0.24 10.64 3.65
N ASP A 43 0.05 11.34 4.74
CA ASP A 43 -0.91 12.24 5.38
C ASP A 43 -1.18 13.49 4.49
N TYR A 44 -0.17 13.95 3.73
CA TYR A 44 -0.30 14.98 2.72
C TYR A 44 -1.28 14.55 1.62
N LEU A 45 -1.11 13.35 1.06
CA LEU A 45 -2.01 12.83 0.03
C LEU A 45 -3.46 12.71 0.57
N ILE A 46 -3.64 12.20 1.76
CA ILE A 46 -4.97 12.15 2.42
C ILE A 46 -5.59 13.53 2.50
N TYR A 47 -4.83 14.52 2.96
CA TYR A 47 -5.29 15.91 3.05
C TYR A 47 -5.72 16.46 1.69
N LYS A 48 -4.91 16.26 0.65
CA LYS A 48 -5.21 16.72 -0.71
C LYS A 48 -6.48 16.07 -1.25
N ILE A 49 -6.59 14.76 -1.17
CA ILE A 49 -7.76 14.03 -1.66
C ILE A 49 -9.02 14.43 -0.90
N LYS A 50 -8.98 14.54 0.42
CA LYS A 50 -10.15 14.99 1.21
C LYS A 50 -10.65 16.37 0.79
N LYS A 51 -9.75 17.22 0.36
CA LYS A 51 -10.09 18.60 -0.05
C LYS A 51 -10.78 18.63 -1.41
N ILE A 52 -10.38 17.78 -2.35
CA ILE A 52 -10.89 17.79 -3.73
C ILE A 52 -11.97 16.74 -3.97
N ARG A 53 -11.97 15.64 -3.18
CA ARG A 53 -12.91 14.53 -3.29
C ARG A 53 -13.31 13.98 -1.92
N PRO A 54 -14.12 14.76 -1.18
CA PRO A 54 -14.45 14.48 0.23
C PRO A 54 -15.21 13.17 0.46
N GLU A 55 -15.84 12.60 -0.58
CA GLU A 55 -16.50 11.29 -0.52
C GLU A 55 -15.54 10.10 -0.49
N THR A 56 -14.24 10.33 -0.66
CA THR A 56 -13.23 9.26 -0.56
C THR A 56 -13.17 8.70 0.86
N ILE A 57 -13.26 7.40 0.97
CA ILE A 57 -13.16 6.69 2.23
C ILE A 57 -11.74 6.18 2.43
N PHE A 58 -11.13 6.51 3.57
CA PHE A 58 -9.81 6.04 3.98
C PHE A 58 -9.94 5.02 5.09
N PHE A 59 -9.56 3.77 4.80
CA PHE A 59 -9.70 2.69 5.77
C PHE A 59 -8.61 2.75 6.85
N GLY A 60 -9.01 2.50 8.08
CA GLY A 60 -8.11 2.47 9.22
C GLY A 60 -7.47 3.82 9.57
N GLU A 61 -8.05 4.94 9.17
CA GLU A 61 -7.50 6.28 9.39
C GLU A 61 -7.28 6.57 10.88
N ASN A 62 -8.22 6.15 11.72
CA ASN A 62 -8.20 6.38 13.18
C ASN A 62 -7.49 5.26 13.97
N SER A 63 -6.89 4.30 13.29
CA SER A 63 -6.21 3.16 13.90
C SER A 63 -4.70 3.38 13.95
N ASN A 64 -4.04 2.72 14.90
CA ASN A 64 -2.59 2.62 14.87
C ASN A 64 -2.17 1.74 13.68
N ARG A 65 -1.47 2.32 12.71
CA ARG A 65 -1.13 1.69 11.44
C ARG A 65 0.28 2.04 10.98
N VAL A 66 0.82 1.22 10.09
CA VAL A 66 2.10 1.50 9.44
C VAL A 66 2.04 2.80 8.62
N SER A 67 3.18 3.46 8.51
CA SER A 67 3.26 4.77 7.83
C SER A 67 3.15 4.67 6.31
N ASN A 68 3.58 3.56 5.74
CA ASN A 68 3.82 3.40 4.31
C ASN A 68 2.65 2.81 3.51
N THR A 69 1.49 2.63 4.13
CA THR A 69 0.34 2.03 3.45
C THR A 69 -0.88 2.92 3.57
N LEU A 70 -1.55 3.11 2.46
CA LEU A 70 -2.83 3.81 2.36
C LEU A 70 -3.82 2.93 1.61
N LEU A 71 -4.94 2.61 2.25
CA LEU A 71 -6.06 1.91 1.65
C LEU A 71 -7.25 2.87 1.57
N MET A 72 -7.78 3.05 0.37
CA MET A 72 -8.88 3.99 0.12
C MET A 72 -9.85 3.47 -0.92
N ALA A 73 -11.06 4.02 -0.94
CA ALA A 73 -12.09 3.70 -1.92
C ALA A 73 -12.93 4.93 -2.27
N LEU A 74 -13.47 4.92 -3.47
CA LEU A 74 -14.57 5.80 -3.86
C LEU A 74 -15.86 4.98 -3.93
N PRO A 75 -16.94 5.41 -3.26
CA PRO A 75 -18.26 4.86 -3.51
C PRO A 75 -18.59 4.95 -5.01
N ASN A 76 -19.15 3.92 -5.58
CA ASN A 76 -19.56 3.85 -6.99
C ASN A 76 -18.43 3.79 -8.04
N ILE A 77 -17.17 3.79 -7.67
CA ILE A 77 -16.05 3.59 -8.59
C ILE A 77 -15.41 2.23 -8.32
N PRO A 78 -15.50 1.28 -9.25
CA PRO A 78 -14.81 0.00 -9.13
C PRO A 78 -13.28 0.17 -9.00
N GLY A 79 -12.67 -0.61 -8.10
CA GLY A 79 -11.24 -0.52 -7.84
C GLY A 79 -10.36 -0.88 -9.05
N ASP A 80 -10.85 -1.73 -9.95
CA ASP A 80 -10.18 -2.06 -11.22
C ASP A 80 -10.16 -0.88 -12.18
N LEU A 81 -11.25 -0.12 -12.27
CA LEU A 81 -11.29 1.11 -13.07
C LEU A 81 -10.32 2.15 -12.50
N ALA A 82 -10.30 2.33 -11.18
CA ALA A 82 -9.37 3.23 -10.52
C ALA A 82 -7.91 2.79 -10.74
N LEU A 83 -7.62 1.48 -10.60
CA LEU A 83 -6.31 0.92 -10.88
C LEU A 83 -5.87 1.21 -12.31
N MET A 84 -6.72 0.91 -13.30
CA MET A 84 -6.39 1.09 -14.71
C MET A 84 -6.09 2.55 -15.06
N LYS A 85 -6.87 3.49 -14.53
CA LYS A 85 -6.65 4.93 -14.77
C LYS A 85 -5.37 5.43 -14.11
N LEU A 86 -5.08 4.99 -12.90
CA LEU A 86 -3.85 5.36 -12.21
C LEU A 86 -2.61 4.75 -12.88
N ASP A 87 -2.70 3.50 -13.35
CA ASP A 87 -1.63 2.84 -14.11
C ASP A 87 -1.34 3.58 -15.43
N LEU A 88 -2.36 3.98 -16.18
CA LEU A 88 -2.20 4.82 -17.38
C LEU A 88 -1.55 6.18 -17.09
N ALA A 89 -1.71 6.69 -15.88
CA ALA A 89 -1.04 7.89 -15.39
C ALA A 89 0.32 7.60 -14.74
N SER A 90 0.86 6.39 -14.90
CA SER A 90 2.15 5.92 -14.38
C SER A 90 2.22 5.80 -12.85
N PHE A 91 1.09 5.63 -12.18
CA PHE A 91 1.05 5.34 -10.74
C PHE A 91 0.83 3.85 -10.49
N SER A 92 1.82 3.21 -9.91
CA SER A 92 1.73 1.79 -9.51
C SER A 92 0.92 1.64 -8.22
N VAL A 93 -0.28 1.09 -8.32
CA VAL A 93 -1.18 0.83 -7.20
C VAL A 93 -1.68 -0.61 -7.23
N SER A 94 -2.34 -1.05 -6.17
CA SER A 94 -2.94 -2.39 -6.13
C SER A 94 -4.43 -2.28 -5.84
N SER A 95 -5.25 -3.05 -6.53
CA SER A 95 -6.67 -3.20 -6.19
C SER A 95 -6.88 -4.40 -5.27
N GLY A 96 -7.82 -4.30 -4.35
CA GLY A 96 -8.39 -5.37 -3.54
C GLY A 96 -7.41 -6.45 -3.06
N SER A 97 -7.70 -7.68 -3.40
CA SER A 97 -6.83 -8.84 -3.19
C SER A 97 -6.02 -9.11 -4.47
N ALA A 98 -4.91 -8.45 -4.63
CA ALA A 98 -4.04 -8.47 -5.81
C ALA A 98 -3.46 -9.86 -6.20
N CYS A 99 -3.71 -10.90 -5.42
CA CYS A 99 -3.04 -12.20 -5.56
C CYS A 99 -3.92 -13.34 -6.08
N SER A 100 -5.14 -13.11 -6.50
CA SER A 100 -5.99 -14.19 -7.00
C SER A 100 -6.03 -14.23 -8.53
N SER A 101 -5.03 -14.87 -9.14
CA SER A 101 -5.07 -15.50 -10.49
C SER A 101 -5.96 -14.79 -11.55
N GLY A 102 -5.80 -13.46 -11.71
CA GLY A 102 -6.46 -12.74 -12.81
C GLY A 102 -7.98 -12.51 -12.66
N LYS A 103 -8.59 -12.91 -11.56
CA LYS A 103 -9.96 -12.54 -11.22
C LYS A 103 -9.93 -11.45 -10.15
N ILE A 104 -10.55 -10.32 -10.47
CA ILE A 104 -10.79 -9.23 -9.51
C ILE A 104 -11.70 -9.79 -8.43
N SER A 105 -11.16 -9.99 -7.24
CA SER A 105 -11.93 -10.45 -6.10
C SER A 105 -12.10 -9.33 -5.10
N LYS A 106 -13.24 -9.31 -4.43
CA LYS A 106 -13.50 -8.39 -3.33
C LYS A 106 -12.37 -8.47 -2.30
N SER A 107 -11.96 -7.34 -1.76
CA SER A 107 -10.97 -7.30 -0.68
C SER A 107 -11.54 -7.91 0.60
N HIS A 108 -11.07 -9.10 0.97
CA HIS A 108 -11.45 -9.73 2.22
C HIS A 108 -11.03 -8.89 3.45
N VAL A 109 -10.00 -8.05 3.32
CA VAL A 109 -9.58 -7.13 4.37
C VAL A 109 -10.63 -6.04 4.58
N VAL A 110 -11.08 -5.41 3.50
CA VAL A 110 -12.11 -4.35 3.57
C VAL A 110 -13.44 -4.90 4.06
N SER A 111 -13.83 -6.12 3.60
CA SER A 111 -15.00 -6.82 4.11
C SER A 111 -14.89 -7.09 5.61
N ALA A 112 -13.74 -7.60 6.09
CA ALA A 112 -13.50 -7.85 7.51
C ALA A 112 -13.50 -6.57 8.37
N MET A 113 -13.22 -5.43 7.77
CA MET A 113 -13.34 -4.11 8.43
C MET A 113 -14.77 -3.59 8.49
N GLY A 114 -15.75 -4.34 7.98
CA GLY A 114 -17.17 -3.97 7.99
C GLY A 114 -17.65 -3.15 6.79
N TYR A 115 -16.84 -3.06 5.72
CA TYR A 115 -17.16 -2.28 4.51
C TYR A 115 -17.39 -3.18 3.29
N GLU A 116 -18.31 -4.13 3.39
CA GLU A 116 -18.56 -5.13 2.33
C GLU A 116 -18.87 -4.48 0.97
N ASP A 117 -19.65 -3.40 0.96
CA ASP A 117 -20.06 -2.70 -0.27
C ASP A 117 -18.90 -1.96 -0.96
N LEU A 118 -17.83 -1.68 -0.24
CA LEU A 118 -16.64 -1.00 -0.76
C LEU A 118 -15.49 -1.96 -1.05
N ALA A 119 -15.65 -3.24 -0.77
CA ALA A 119 -14.60 -4.23 -0.90
C ALA A 119 -14.09 -4.39 -2.34
N SER A 120 -14.94 -4.14 -3.33
CA SER A 120 -14.58 -4.14 -4.76
C SER A 120 -14.09 -2.78 -5.28
N ASN A 121 -14.24 -1.73 -4.49
CA ASN A 121 -13.91 -0.35 -4.88
C ASN A 121 -12.58 0.12 -4.31
N SER A 122 -11.93 -0.73 -3.51
CA SER A 122 -10.74 -0.34 -2.78
C SER A 122 -9.46 -0.46 -3.61
N ILE A 123 -8.59 0.52 -3.45
CA ILE A 123 -7.20 0.47 -3.92
C ILE A 123 -6.25 0.70 -2.76
N ARG A 124 -5.05 0.14 -2.90
CA ARG A 124 -3.97 0.28 -1.93
C ARG A 124 -2.76 0.92 -2.58
N LEU A 125 -2.30 2.00 -1.98
CA LEU A 125 -1.01 2.60 -2.26
C LEU A 125 0.02 2.16 -1.22
N SER A 126 1.23 1.89 -1.69
CA SER A 126 2.36 1.57 -0.83
C SER A 126 3.49 2.55 -1.14
N PHE A 127 3.90 3.29 -0.12
CA PHE A 127 5.00 4.23 -0.22
C PHE A 127 6.32 3.48 0.05
N PRO A 128 7.34 3.60 -0.80
CA PRO A 128 8.63 3.01 -0.52
C PRO A 128 9.25 3.66 0.75
N PRO A 129 10.06 2.93 1.49
CA PRO A 129 10.89 3.55 2.50
C PRO A 129 11.76 4.59 1.79
N ASN A 130 11.85 5.77 2.38
CA ASN A 130 12.69 6.84 1.86
C ASN A 130 14.13 6.53 2.23
N ASP A 131 14.73 5.58 1.53
CA ASP A 131 16.07 5.12 1.83
C ASP A 131 17.08 5.74 0.87
N THR A 132 18.11 6.31 1.46
CA THR A 132 19.28 6.90 0.79
C THR A 132 20.16 5.89 0.04
N ILE A 133 19.81 4.61 0.05
CA ILE A 133 20.55 3.55 -0.66
C ILE A 133 20.33 3.60 -2.18
N LEU A 134 19.22 4.19 -2.64
CA LEU A 134 18.97 4.47 -4.04
C LEU A 134 19.09 5.98 -4.27
N GLU A 135 20.31 6.47 -4.22
CA GLU A 135 20.63 7.86 -4.57
C GLU A 135 20.04 8.17 -5.96
N SER A 136 19.17 9.14 -6.00
CA SER A 136 18.69 9.92 -7.15
C SER A 136 17.45 9.49 -7.93
N GLU A 137 16.94 8.25 -7.87
CA GLU A 137 15.78 7.86 -8.69
C GLU A 137 14.71 7.12 -7.86
N GLY A 138 13.84 7.84 -7.15
CA GLY A 138 12.71 7.18 -6.49
C GLY A 138 12.12 7.85 -5.26
N LEU A 139 12.51 9.07 -4.95
CA LEU A 139 11.85 9.85 -3.90
C LEU A 139 10.50 10.34 -4.41
N ILE A 140 9.42 9.85 -3.82
CA ILE A 140 8.09 10.41 -4.08
C ILE A 140 8.07 11.87 -3.63
N THR A 141 7.73 12.76 -4.56
CA THR A 141 7.61 14.19 -4.33
C THR A 141 6.16 14.58 -4.01
N THR A 142 5.97 15.75 -3.41
CA THR A 142 4.61 16.30 -3.22
C THR A 142 3.95 16.64 -4.56
N GLU A 143 4.71 16.98 -5.58
CA GLU A 143 4.20 17.22 -6.94
C GLU A 143 3.61 15.96 -7.56
N GLU A 144 4.29 14.81 -7.43
CA GLU A 144 3.73 13.53 -7.88
C GLU A 144 2.47 13.14 -7.11
N LEU A 145 2.39 13.45 -5.83
CA LEU A 145 1.18 13.24 -5.02
C LEU A 145 0.04 14.19 -5.41
N ASP A 146 0.33 15.40 -5.83
CA ASP A 146 -0.65 16.34 -6.38
C ASP A 146 -1.19 15.81 -7.70
N ASN A 147 -0.34 15.33 -8.60
CA ASN A 147 -0.74 14.69 -9.86
C ASN A 147 -1.60 13.43 -9.61
N LEU A 148 -1.23 12.61 -8.63
CA LEU A 148 -2.05 11.46 -8.24
C LEU A 148 -3.43 11.88 -7.73
N ALA A 149 -3.49 12.92 -6.92
CA ALA A 149 -4.75 13.45 -6.40
C ALA A 149 -5.65 14.00 -7.53
N GLU A 150 -5.08 14.67 -8.53
CA GLU A 150 -5.81 15.11 -9.73
C GLU A 150 -6.35 13.93 -10.53
N CYS A 151 -5.53 12.89 -10.77
CA CYS A 151 -6.00 11.64 -11.40
C CYS A 151 -7.15 10.99 -10.61
N TRP A 152 -7.08 11.05 -9.27
CA TRP A 152 -8.15 10.54 -8.40
C TRP A 152 -9.43 11.37 -8.52
N LEU A 153 -9.32 12.68 -8.69
CA LEU A 153 -10.47 13.57 -8.95
C LEU A 153 -11.18 13.21 -10.24
N ASP A 154 -10.46 12.86 -11.28
CA ASP A 154 -10.98 12.58 -12.63
C ASP A 154 -11.59 11.17 -12.78
N LEU A 155 -11.60 10.37 -11.74
CA LEU A 155 -12.29 9.08 -11.74
C LEU A 155 -13.81 9.29 -11.86
N LYS A 156 -14.38 8.81 -12.95
CA LYS A 156 -15.82 8.94 -13.25
C LYS A 156 -16.41 7.55 -13.51
#